data_fcaaf9977735202ad9f8d5e1f88bb288
#
_entry.id   fcaaf9977735202ad9f8d5e1f88bb288
#
_cell.length_a   1.000
_cell.length_b   1.000
_cell.length_c   1.000
_cell.angle_alpha   90.00
_cell.angle_beta   90.00
_cell.angle_gamma   90.00
#
_symmetry.space_group_name_H-M   'P 1'
#
loop_
_entity.id
_entity.type
_entity.pdbx_description
1 polymer ?
#
loop_
_entity_poly.entity_id
_entity_poly.type
_entity_poly.pdbx_seq_one_letter_code
_entity_poly.pdbx_strand_id
1 'polypeptide(L)'
;MSRLNLSFASCDYDHMRDLVSGKVRPEGIDLTPLTFDEPHLIFHQATHFSDFDVCELSFGRYVSLVSTGDNDKIALPVFPSRVPRIGALFVRAGSKIKRPEDLAGARVGLPEWAI
;
A
#
# COMPACT_ATOMS: atom_id res chain seq x y z
N MET A 1 7.40 26.76 -18.90
CA MET A 1 7.50 25.31 -19.17
C MET A 1 6.18 24.67 -18.79
N SER A 2 5.64 23.74 -19.58
CA SER A 2 4.45 22.97 -19.19
C SER A 2 4.81 22.06 -18.03
N ARG A 3 3.97 22.00 -17.00
CA ARG A 3 4.15 21.07 -15.87
C ARG A 3 3.52 19.73 -16.25
N LEU A 4 4.07 18.66 -15.72
CA LEU A 4 3.55 17.31 -15.90
C LEU A 4 2.39 17.10 -14.89
N ASN A 5 1.20 16.80 -15.40
CA ASN A 5 0.04 16.48 -14.55
C ASN A 5 0.05 14.99 -14.22
N LEU A 6 0.05 14.65 -12.92
CA LEU A 6 0.04 13.27 -12.44
C LEU A 6 -1.03 13.10 -11.35
N SER A 7 -1.75 11.99 -11.41
CA SER A 7 -2.58 11.50 -10.32
C SER A 7 -1.69 10.86 -9.24
N PHE A 8 -2.00 11.10 -7.96
CA PHE A 8 -1.26 10.54 -6.83
C PHE A 8 -2.22 9.95 -5.81
N ALA A 9 -2.21 8.63 -5.65
CA ALA A 9 -3.07 7.91 -4.70
C ALA A 9 -2.30 7.44 -3.47
N SER A 10 -2.76 7.84 -2.28
CA SER A 10 -2.24 7.38 -0.99
C SER A 10 -3.31 7.40 0.10
N CYS A 11 -3.05 6.71 1.22
CA CYS A 11 -3.85 6.93 2.41
C CYS A 11 -3.51 8.26 3.11
N ASP A 12 -4.39 8.68 4.04
CA ASP A 12 -4.19 9.90 4.84
C ASP A 12 -3.14 9.66 5.94
N TYR A 13 -1.88 9.78 5.55
CA TYR A 13 -0.76 9.74 6.50
C TYR A 13 -0.34 11.14 6.91
N ASP A 14 -0.09 11.36 8.19
CA ASP A 14 0.34 12.67 8.72
C ASP A 14 1.54 13.26 7.97
N HIS A 15 2.53 12.43 7.66
CA HIS A 15 3.74 12.85 6.95
C HIS A 15 3.55 13.11 5.45
N MET A 16 2.40 12.75 4.87
CA MET A 16 2.06 13.03 3.48
C MET A 16 1.17 14.27 3.30
N ARG A 17 0.64 14.83 4.40
CA ARG A 17 -0.33 15.93 4.35
C ARG A 17 0.18 17.19 3.66
N ASP A 18 1.46 17.54 3.84
CA ASP A 18 2.04 18.71 3.19
C ASP A 18 2.12 18.55 1.66
N LEU A 19 2.30 17.32 1.17
CA LEU A 19 2.25 17.00 -0.26
C LEU A 19 0.81 17.02 -0.77
N VAL A 20 -0.12 16.37 -0.06
CA VAL A 20 -1.55 16.29 -0.42
C VAL A 20 -2.20 17.67 -0.41
N SER A 21 -1.88 18.53 0.56
CA SER A 21 -2.41 19.90 0.63
C SER A 21 -1.77 20.87 -0.39
N GLY A 22 -0.72 20.44 -1.08
CA GLY A 22 0.03 21.29 -2.01
C GLY A 22 0.93 22.32 -1.34
N LYS A 23 1.15 22.23 -0.02
CA LYS A 23 2.11 23.07 0.70
C LYS A 23 3.55 22.76 0.28
N VAL A 24 3.84 21.49 0.01
CA VAL A 24 5.05 21.02 -0.66
C VAL A 24 4.67 20.55 -2.07
N ARG A 25 5.41 21.00 -3.07
CA ARG A 25 5.13 20.65 -4.48
C ARG A 25 6.40 20.15 -5.15
N PRO A 26 6.33 19.03 -5.88
CA PRO A 26 7.45 18.58 -6.71
C PRO A 26 7.74 19.60 -7.81
N GLU A 27 9.00 19.79 -8.12
CA GLU A 27 9.41 20.69 -9.20
C GLU A 27 8.97 20.14 -10.56
N GLY A 28 8.34 20.97 -11.37
CA GLY A 28 7.91 20.60 -12.73
C GLY A 28 6.67 19.69 -12.78
N ILE A 29 6.04 19.37 -11.63
CA ILE A 29 4.89 18.46 -11.56
C ILE A 29 3.71 19.16 -10.89
N ASP A 30 2.51 18.94 -11.44
CA ASP A 30 1.23 19.23 -10.80
C ASP A 30 0.58 17.90 -10.39
N LEU A 31 0.52 17.66 -9.07
CA LEU A 31 -0.10 16.47 -8.51
C LEU A 31 -1.59 16.69 -8.27
N THR A 32 -2.41 15.71 -8.70
CA THR A 32 -3.82 15.58 -8.31
C THR A 32 -3.89 14.50 -7.23
N PRO A 33 -3.96 14.88 -5.93
CA PRO A 33 -4.00 13.90 -4.86
C PRO A 33 -5.37 13.24 -4.75
N LEU A 34 -5.36 11.94 -4.55
CA LEU A 34 -6.50 11.07 -4.30
C LEU A 34 -6.25 10.35 -2.97
N THR A 35 -7.00 10.71 -1.93
CA THR A 35 -6.83 10.16 -0.59
C THR A 35 -7.86 9.07 -0.32
N PHE A 36 -7.40 7.95 0.17
CA PHE A 36 -8.21 6.76 0.48
C PHE A 36 -8.12 6.44 1.98
N ASP A 37 -9.21 5.92 2.53
CA ASP A 37 -9.23 5.46 3.92
C ASP A 37 -8.56 4.08 4.09
N GLU A 38 -8.52 3.29 3.00
CA GLU A 38 -8.11 1.90 3.02
C GLU A 38 -7.06 1.60 1.93
N PRO A 39 -5.84 1.18 2.30
CA PRO A 39 -4.77 0.98 1.33
C PRO A 39 -5.04 -0.14 0.33
N HIS A 40 -5.83 -1.16 0.70
CA HIS A 40 -6.15 -2.26 -0.20
C HIS A 40 -6.98 -1.82 -1.42
N LEU A 41 -7.77 -0.75 -1.32
CA LEU A 41 -8.49 -0.18 -2.47
C LEU A 41 -7.51 0.38 -3.49
N ILE A 42 -6.47 1.08 -3.02
CA ILE A 42 -5.40 1.60 -3.90
C ILE A 42 -4.66 0.43 -4.55
N PHE A 43 -4.27 -0.58 -3.75
CA PHE A 43 -3.52 -1.74 -4.25
C PHE A 43 -4.27 -2.50 -5.32
N HIS A 44 -5.57 -2.70 -5.13
CA HIS A 44 -6.43 -3.37 -6.10
C HIS A 44 -6.50 -2.60 -7.41
N GLN A 45 -6.80 -1.30 -7.35
CA GLN A 45 -6.92 -0.44 -8.53
C GLN A 45 -5.58 -0.32 -9.26
N ALA A 46 -4.48 -0.10 -8.52
CA ALA A 46 -3.14 0.00 -9.08
C ALA A 46 -2.67 -1.30 -9.75
N THR A 47 -3.09 -2.45 -9.22
CA THR A 47 -2.65 -3.76 -9.75
C THR A 47 -3.44 -4.18 -10.98
N HIS A 48 -4.76 -3.96 -10.99
CA HIS A 48 -5.64 -4.51 -12.02
C HIS A 48 -6.01 -3.53 -13.11
N PHE A 49 -5.95 -2.23 -12.84
CA PHE A 49 -6.45 -1.21 -13.76
C PHE A 49 -5.42 -0.13 -14.09
N SER A 50 -4.31 -0.06 -13.36
CA SER A 50 -3.28 0.99 -13.52
C SER A 50 -3.87 2.42 -13.51
N ASP A 51 -4.86 2.65 -12.61
CA ASP A 51 -5.67 3.87 -12.59
C ASP A 51 -4.90 5.12 -12.12
N PHE A 52 -3.69 4.95 -11.58
CA PHE A 52 -2.91 6.04 -11.00
C PHE A 52 -1.52 6.14 -11.63
N ASP A 53 -1.06 7.38 -11.86
CA ASP A 53 0.31 7.63 -12.32
C ASP A 53 1.33 7.37 -11.20
N VAL A 54 1.00 7.75 -9.96
CA VAL A 54 1.79 7.52 -8.76
C VAL A 54 0.88 7.01 -7.65
N CYS A 55 1.25 5.93 -6.99
CA CYS A 55 0.48 5.40 -5.86
C CYS A 55 1.34 4.62 -4.88
N GLU A 56 0.83 4.43 -3.68
CA GLU A 56 1.37 3.41 -2.79
C GLU A 56 0.95 2.01 -3.26
N LEU A 57 1.82 1.04 -3.05
CA LEU A 57 1.55 -0.36 -3.37
C LEU A 57 2.15 -1.25 -2.27
N SER A 58 1.51 -2.39 -2.00
CA SER A 58 2.09 -3.41 -1.12
C SER A 58 3.47 -3.84 -1.66
N PHE A 59 4.48 -3.77 -0.79
CA PHE A 59 5.83 -4.19 -1.17
C PHE A 59 5.89 -5.66 -1.57
N GLY A 60 5.14 -6.53 -0.88
CA GLY A 60 5.03 -7.94 -1.25
C GLY A 60 4.42 -8.13 -2.64
N ARG A 61 3.37 -7.35 -2.95
CA ARG A 61 2.75 -7.38 -4.29
C ARG A 61 3.73 -6.89 -5.37
N TYR A 62 4.43 -5.80 -5.11
CA TYR A 62 5.44 -5.29 -6.06
C TYR A 62 6.52 -6.34 -6.34
N VAL A 63 7.08 -6.97 -5.32
CA VAL A 63 8.06 -8.04 -5.48
C VAL A 63 7.51 -9.20 -6.30
N SER A 64 6.27 -9.60 -6.07
CA SER A 64 5.59 -10.65 -6.85
C SER A 64 5.49 -10.28 -8.33
N LEU A 65 5.05 -9.06 -8.65
CA LEU A 65 4.94 -8.58 -10.04
C LEU A 65 6.30 -8.57 -10.74
N VAL A 66 7.33 -8.07 -10.07
CA VAL A 66 8.70 -8.07 -10.61
C VAL A 66 9.20 -9.49 -10.85
N SER A 67 8.94 -10.42 -9.93
CA SER A 67 9.42 -11.81 -10.04
C SER A 67 8.77 -12.59 -11.17
N THR A 68 7.54 -12.24 -11.53
CA THR A 68 6.81 -12.86 -12.65
C THR A 68 7.05 -12.18 -14.00
N GLY A 69 7.75 -11.04 -14.00
CA GLY A 69 7.95 -10.23 -15.19
C GLY A 69 6.72 -9.43 -15.63
N ASP A 70 5.65 -9.44 -14.84
CA ASP A 70 4.39 -8.73 -15.09
C ASP A 70 4.38 -7.38 -14.33
N ASN A 71 5.43 -6.58 -14.52
CA ASN A 71 5.58 -5.31 -13.81
C ASN A 71 5.80 -4.15 -14.79
N ASP A 72 4.85 -3.22 -14.81
CA ASP A 72 4.88 -1.96 -15.55
C ASP A 72 5.25 -0.75 -14.67
N LYS A 73 5.59 -0.97 -13.39
CA LYS A 73 5.78 0.06 -12.38
C LYS A 73 7.23 0.18 -11.94
N ILE A 74 7.62 1.38 -11.59
CA ILE A 74 8.93 1.69 -11.01
C ILE A 74 8.74 2.05 -9.54
N ALA A 75 9.39 1.30 -8.64
CA ALA A 75 9.34 1.63 -7.22
C ALA A 75 10.21 2.85 -6.90
N LEU A 76 9.62 3.82 -6.23
CA LEU A 76 10.37 4.88 -5.57
C LEU A 76 10.80 4.40 -4.16
N PRO A 77 11.98 4.78 -3.68
CA PRO A 77 12.48 4.35 -2.36
C PRO A 77 11.78 5.09 -1.21
N VAL A 78 10.46 5.14 -1.26
CA VAL A 78 9.59 5.79 -0.28
C VAL A 78 8.62 4.76 0.27
N PHE A 79 8.53 4.66 1.60
CA PHE A 79 7.66 3.71 2.29
C PHE A 79 6.64 4.47 3.14
N PRO A 80 5.47 4.83 2.58
CA PRO A 80 4.45 5.62 3.29
C PRO A 80 3.91 4.89 4.51
N SER A 81 3.59 3.60 4.39
CA SER A 81 3.11 2.78 5.50
C SER A 81 4.25 1.97 6.13
N ARG A 82 4.52 2.23 7.41
CA ARG A 82 5.52 1.53 8.23
C ARG A 82 4.94 1.17 9.57
N VAL A 83 4.08 0.15 9.59
CA VAL A 83 3.38 -0.29 10.80
C VAL A 83 3.89 -1.67 11.22
N PRO A 84 4.26 -1.88 12.50
CA PRO A 84 4.54 -3.20 13.03
C PRO A 84 3.33 -4.11 12.90
N ARG A 85 3.51 -5.30 12.32
CA ARG A 85 2.41 -6.25 12.07
C ARG A 85 2.04 -7.11 13.28
N ILE A 86 2.70 -6.97 14.41
CA ILE A 86 2.41 -7.72 15.64
C ILE A 86 0.94 -7.54 16.08
N GLY A 87 0.42 -6.32 15.96
CA GLY A 87 -0.98 -6.00 16.28
C GLY A 87 -2.00 -6.45 15.24
N ALA A 88 -1.59 -7.06 14.14
CA ALA A 88 -2.48 -7.51 13.06
C ALA A 88 -2.91 -8.99 13.20
N LEU A 89 -2.41 -9.70 14.21
CA LEU A 89 -2.76 -11.09 14.48
C LEU A 89 -3.83 -11.15 15.59
N PHE A 90 -4.99 -11.65 15.24
CA PHE A 90 -6.12 -11.77 16.16
C PHE A 90 -6.47 -13.24 16.37
N VAL A 91 -6.76 -13.60 17.60
CA VAL A 91 -7.28 -14.91 17.94
C VAL A 91 -8.59 -14.77 18.73
N ARG A 92 -9.49 -15.72 18.56
CA ARG A 92 -10.75 -15.75 19.31
C ARG A 92 -10.47 -15.83 20.81
N ALA A 93 -11.18 -15.05 21.60
CA ALA A 93 -11.13 -15.14 23.07
C ALA A 93 -11.42 -16.59 23.51
N GLY A 94 -10.62 -17.10 24.45
CA GLY A 94 -10.71 -18.50 24.89
C GLY A 94 -10.08 -19.53 23.93
N SER A 95 -9.48 -19.12 22.82
CA SER A 95 -8.75 -20.00 21.93
C SER A 95 -7.59 -20.71 22.65
N LYS A 96 -7.26 -21.92 22.17
CA LYS A 96 -6.06 -22.66 22.59
C LYS A 96 -4.76 -22.06 22.02
N ILE A 97 -4.87 -21.24 20.96
CA ILE A 97 -3.74 -20.57 20.32
C ILE A 97 -3.27 -19.43 21.23
N LYS A 98 -2.06 -19.55 21.77
CA LYS A 98 -1.43 -18.57 22.68
C LYS A 98 -0.10 -18.04 22.17
N ARG A 99 0.50 -18.71 21.21
CA ARG A 99 1.80 -18.41 20.63
C ARG A 99 1.86 -18.87 19.16
N PRO A 100 2.80 -18.37 18.36
CA PRO A 100 2.87 -18.68 16.92
C PRO A 100 2.92 -20.18 16.60
N GLU A 101 3.58 -20.97 17.44
CA GLU A 101 3.74 -22.42 17.24
C GLU A 101 2.40 -23.16 17.28
N ASP A 102 1.42 -22.62 18.01
CA ASP A 102 0.07 -23.20 18.11
C ASP A 102 -0.75 -23.04 16.82
N LEU A 103 -0.22 -22.29 15.84
CA LEU A 103 -0.85 -22.12 14.52
C LEU A 103 -0.65 -23.34 13.61
N ALA A 104 0.24 -24.24 13.93
CA ALA A 104 0.47 -25.45 13.14
C ALA A 104 -0.84 -26.24 12.97
N GLY A 105 -1.29 -26.44 11.73
CA GLY A 105 -2.53 -27.11 11.39
C GLY A 105 -3.83 -26.30 11.65
N ALA A 106 -3.72 -25.05 12.12
CA ALA A 106 -4.88 -24.18 12.31
C ALA A 106 -5.35 -23.56 11.00
N ARG A 107 -6.63 -23.19 10.93
CA ARG A 107 -7.17 -22.36 9.85
C ARG A 107 -6.95 -20.89 10.17
N VAL A 108 -6.24 -20.18 9.29
CA VAL A 108 -5.93 -18.76 9.42
C VAL A 108 -6.68 -18.00 8.32
N GLY A 109 -7.45 -16.99 8.71
CA GLY A 109 -8.07 -16.06 7.78
C GLY A 109 -7.10 -14.93 7.42
N LEU A 110 -7.01 -14.61 6.15
CA LEU A 110 -6.20 -13.50 5.62
C LEU A 110 -7.08 -12.58 4.78
N PRO A 111 -6.82 -11.27 4.75
CA PRO A 111 -7.56 -10.35 3.88
C PRO A 111 -7.36 -10.70 2.39
N GLU A 112 -6.13 -11.00 2.01
CA GLU A 112 -5.76 -11.54 0.70
C GLU A 112 -4.44 -12.31 0.80
N TRP A 113 -4.18 -13.18 -0.20
CA TRP A 113 -2.99 -14.03 -0.20
C TRP A 113 -1.74 -13.33 -0.75
N ALA A 114 -1.90 -12.27 -1.52
CA ALA A 114 -0.83 -11.60 -2.28
C ALA A 114 -0.24 -10.35 -1.59
N ILE A 115 -0.46 -10.18 -0.29
CA ILE A 115 0.09 -9.06 0.48
C ILE A 115 1.37 -9.51 1.20
#